data_301a4abb19dd3c98367f0fb52016ea6e
#
_entry.id   301a4abb19dd3c98367f0fb52016ea6e
#
_cell.length_a   1.000
_cell.length_b   1.000
_cell.length_c   1.000
_cell.angle_alpha   90.00
_cell.angle_beta   90.00
_cell.angle_gamma   90.00
#
_symmetry.space_group_name_H-M   'P 1'
#
loop_
_entity.id
_entity.type
_entity.pdbx_description
1 polymer ?
#
loop_
_entity_poly.entity_id
_entity_poly.type
_entity_poly.pdbx_seq_one_letter_code
_entity_poly.pdbx_strand_id
1 'polypeptide(L)'
;MKNRVTAPTWAEINLDNINFNLNNIRKLLKEDTKICTVLKANAYGHGSVEIAKFLENKNVDYFAVARLEEAIELRENNIKMPILCLGFVPEESLEYALENNITLTIYSLEMAKKLNDISEKTGITANIHIKIDTGMSRIGFEASEESIDQIVNISNLNNLYIEGIY
;
A
#
# COMPACT_ATOMS: atom_id res chain seq x y z
N MET A 1 22.23 21.18 12.98
CA MET A 1 23.15 21.61 11.89
C MET A 1 22.29 22.12 10.74
N LYS A 2 22.51 23.34 10.24
CA LYS A 2 21.80 23.79 9.03
C LYS A 2 22.33 22.97 7.87
N ASN A 3 21.46 22.16 7.23
CA ASN A 3 21.84 21.47 5.98
C ASN A 3 22.28 22.53 4.97
N ARG A 4 23.54 22.49 4.56
CA ARG A 4 24.02 23.35 3.49
C ARG A 4 23.38 22.85 2.18
N VAL A 5 22.49 23.65 1.63
CA VAL A 5 21.95 23.42 0.28
C VAL A 5 23.10 23.64 -0.70
N THR A 6 23.54 22.58 -1.35
CA THR A 6 24.64 22.61 -2.34
C THR A 6 24.12 22.64 -3.77
N ALA A 7 22.82 22.32 -3.97
CA ALA A 7 22.18 22.34 -5.28
C ALA A 7 21.70 23.76 -5.63
N PRO A 8 21.78 24.18 -6.91
CA PRO A 8 21.30 25.49 -7.36
C PRO A 8 19.76 25.58 -7.36
N THR A 9 19.07 24.44 -7.28
CA THR A 9 17.60 24.34 -7.28
C THR A 9 17.18 23.32 -6.21
N TRP A 10 16.12 23.59 -5.47
CA TRP A 10 15.55 22.67 -4.50
C TRP A 10 14.03 22.84 -4.45
N ALA A 11 13.34 21.80 -3.96
CA ALA A 11 11.93 21.87 -3.58
C ALA A 11 11.82 22.11 -2.07
N GLU A 12 10.98 23.06 -1.67
CA GLU A 12 10.67 23.34 -0.28
C GLU A 12 9.30 22.77 0.05
N ILE A 13 9.25 21.77 0.95
CA ILE A 13 8.03 21.09 1.33
C ILE A 13 7.57 21.60 2.70
N ASN A 14 6.38 22.18 2.73
CA ASN A 14 5.77 22.68 3.96
C ASN A 14 4.82 21.62 4.56
N LEU A 15 5.24 21.00 5.66
CA LEU A 15 4.47 19.96 6.36
C LEU A 15 3.19 20.50 7.01
N ASP A 16 3.14 21.77 7.40
CA ASP A 16 1.93 22.38 7.96
C ASP A 16 0.82 22.49 6.89
N ASN A 17 1.20 22.76 5.65
CA ASN A 17 0.24 22.76 4.54
C ASN A 17 -0.30 21.36 4.26
N ILE A 18 0.53 20.32 4.39
CA ILE A 18 0.08 18.92 4.28
C ILE A 18 -0.92 18.59 5.40
N ASN A 19 -0.60 18.98 6.64
CA ASN A 19 -1.50 18.80 7.78
C ASN A 19 -2.82 19.57 7.60
N PHE A 20 -2.75 20.81 7.11
CA PHE A 20 -3.94 21.61 6.81
C PHE A 20 -4.84 20.91 5.78
N ASN A 21 -4.25 20.40 4.69
CA ASN A 21 -4.98 19.67 3.65
C ASN A 21 -5.61 18.38 4.20
N LEU A 22 -4.85 17.59 4.96
CA LEU A 22 -5.35 16.36 5.60
C LEU A 22 -6.54 16.66 6.52
N ASN A 23 -6.43 17.68 7.37
CA ASN A 23 -7.52 18.07 8.26
C ASN A 23 -8.78 18.53 7.52
N ASN A 24 -8.63 19.20 6.38
CA ASN A 24 -9.76 19.60 5.55
C ASN A 24 -10.42 18.40 4.87
N ILE A 25 -9.63 17.44 4.37
CA ILE A 25 -10.16 16.18 3.85
C ILE A 25 -10.92 15.43 4.94
N ARG A 26 -10.35 15.29 6.14
CA ARG A 26 -10.99 14.60 7.26
C ARG A 26 -12.37 15.19 7.62
N LYS A 27 -12.54 16.51 7.56
CA LYS A 27 -13.83 17.18 7.83
C LYS A 27 -14.93 16.85 6.81
N LEU A 28 -14.54 16.41 5.60
CA LEU A 28 -15.49 16.03 4.53
C LEU A 28 -15.91 14.57 4.62
N LEU A 29 -15.22 13.77 5.42
CA LEU A 29 -15.43 12.33 5.53
C LEU A 29 -16.32 12.01 6.75
N LYS A 30 -17.01 10.86 6.67
CA LYS A 30 -17.68 10.29 7.83
C LYS A 30 -16.64 9.89 8.88
N GLU A 31 -17.06 9.81 10.14
CA GLU A 31 -16.17 9.57 11.29
C GLU A 31 -15.38 8.27 11.18
N ASP A 32 -16.01 7.22 10.66
CA ASP A 32 -15.45 5.87 10.49
C ASP A 32 -14.66 5.66 9.19
N THR A 33 -14.64 6.66 8.29
CA THR A 33 -13.91 6.56 7.02
C THR A 33 -12.41 6.61 7.25
N LYS A 34 -11.70 5.56 6.84
CA LYS A 34 -10.24 5.49 6.87
C LYS A 34 -9.60 6.30 5.75
N ILE A 35 -8.43 6.89 6.03
CA ILE A 35 -7.64 7.61 5.04
C ILE A 35 -6.39 6.81 4.70
N CYS A 36 -6.26 6.44 3.43
CA CYS A 36 -5.05 5.86 2.87
C CYS A 36 -4.27 6.95 2.12
N THR A 37 -3.07 7.27 2.61
CA THR A 37 -2.20 8.26 1.96
C THR A 37 -1.26 7.60 0.97
N VAL A 38 -1.29 8.06 -0.29
CA VAL A 38 -0.46 7.50 -1.36
C VAL A 38 0.90 8.18 -1.38
N LEU A 39 1.96 7.38 -1.13
CA LEU A 39 3.36 7.84 -1.00
C LEU A 39 4.27 7.37 -2.15
N LYS A 40 3.72 6.76 -3.21
CA LYS A 40 4.48 6.28 -4.37
C LYS A 40 5.29 7.39 -5.04
N ALA A 41 6.30 7.02 -5.80
CA ALA A 41 7.20 7.92 -6.53
C ALA A 41 7.82 8.99 -5.59
N ASN A 42 8.35 8.52 -4.44
CA ASN A 42 8.93 9.38 -3.41
C ASN A 42 7.93 10.45 -2.92
N ALA A 43 6.68 10.04 -2.61
CA ALA A 43 5.55 10.93 -2.30
C ALA A 43 5.37 12.01 -3.39
N TYR A 44 5.40 11.60 -4.66
CA TYR A 44 5.34 12.49 -5.82
C TYR A 44 6.43 13.59 -5.79
N GLY A 45 7.62 13.24 -5.31
CA GLY A 45 8.76 14.15 -5.18
C GLY A 45 8.81 14.95 -3.87
N HIS A 46 7.89 14.72 -2.94
CA HIS A 46 7.86 15.43 -1.65
C HIS A 46 8.75 14.77 -0.56
N GLY A 47 9.29 13.57 -0.82
CA GLY A 47 10.08 12.80 0.16
C GLY A 47 9.19 11.82 0.94
N SER A 48 9.12 10.55 0.47
CA SER A 48 8.22 9.52 1.03
C SER A 48 8.46 9.26 2.51
N VAL A 49 9.72 9.14 2.92
CA VAL A 49 10.12 8.84 4.29
C VAL A 49 9.75 9.98 5.25
N GLU A 50 10.06 11.23 4.89
CA GLU A 50 9.78 12.38 5.74
C GLU A 50 8.26 12.63 5.85
N ILE A 51 7.53 12.48 4.74
CA ILE A 51 6.06 12.58 4.76
C ILE A 51 5.44 11.46 5.58
N ALA A 52 5.93 10.21 5.44
CA ALA A 52 5.43 9.08 6.22
C ALA A 52 5.64 9.30 7.72
N LYS A 53 6.85 9.66 8.16
CA LYS A 53 7.17 9.98 9.57
C LYS A 53 6.27 11.08 10.14
N PHE A 54 6.00 12.09 9.32
CA PHE A 54 5.12 13.17 9.72
C PHE A 54 3.67 12.70 9.88
N LEU A 55 3.18 11.89 8.94
CA LEU A 55 1.79 11.44 8.88
C LEU A 55 1.47 10.31 9.86
N GLU A 56 2.43 9.46 10.26
CA GLU A 56 2.19 8.39 11.25
C GLU A 56 1.57 8.88 12.56
N ASN A 57 1.84 10.13 12.94
CA ASN A 57 1.29 10.76 14.14
C ASN A 57 0.08 11.65 13.85
N LYS A 58 -0.55 11.47 12.68
CA LYS A 58 -1.74 12.20 12.24
C LYS A 58 -2.90 11.24 12.06
N ASN A 59 -4.06 11.77 11.75
CA ASN A 59 -5.27 10.96 11.53
C ASN A 59 -5.28 10.32 10.12
N VAL A 60 -4.27 9.49 9.82
CA VAL A 60 -4.23 8.60 8.67
C VAL A 60 -4.21 7.16 9.15
N ASP A 61 -4.70 6.24 8.34
CA ASP A 61 -4.90 4.85 8.74
C ASP A 61 -4.02 3.89 7.94
N TYR A 62 -3.55 4.32 6.76
CA TYR A 62 -2.86 3.47 5.82
C TYR A 62 -1.94 4.28 4.90
N PHE A 63 -0.83 3.68 4.47
CA PHE A 63 -0.03 4.19 3.36
C PHE A 63 -0.17 3.29 2.14
N ALA A 64 -0.03 3.86 0.95
CA ALA A 64 0.02 3.09 -0.29
C ALA A 64 1.20 3.53 -1.16
N VAL A 65 1.86 2.54 -1.74
CA VAL A 65 3.00 2.72 -2.65
C VAL A 65 2.77 1.96 -3.95
N ALA A 66 3.56 2.23 -4.98
CA ALA A 66 3.41 1.54 -6.26
C ALA A 66 4.21 0.24 -6.34
N ARG A 67 5.35 0.15 -5.67
CA ARG A 67 6.30 -0.96 -5.78
C ARG A 67 6.75 -1.43 -4.41
N LEU A 68 7.20 -2.69 -4.35
CA LEU A 68 7.69 -3.27 -3.10
C LEU A 68 8.89 -2.52 -2.53
N GLU A 69 9.83 -2.08 -3.38
CA GLU A 69 11.03 -1.35 -2.93
C GLU A 69 10.67 -0.05 -2.19
N GLU A 70 9.61 0.65 -2.63
CA GLU A 70 9.12 1.84 -1.93
C GLU A 70 8.56 1.50 -0.55
N ALA A 71 7.87 0.34 -0.42
CA ALA A 71 7.37 -0.14 0.87
C ALA A 71 8.52 -0.53 1.81
N ILE A 72 9.53 -1.21 1.29
CA ILE A 72 10.72 -1.62 2.05
C ILE A 72 11.50 -0.40 2.53
N GLU A 73 11.71 0.62 1.69
CA GLU A 73 12.33 1.89 2.09
C GLU A 73 11.62 2.50 3.31
N LEU A 74 10.29 2.49 3.33
CA LEU A 74 9.52 2.98 4.47
C LEU A 74 9.76 2.10 5.72
N ARG A 75 9.79 0.77 5.59
CA ARG A 75 10.05 -0.15 6.70
C ARG A 75 11.46 0.01 7.27
N GLU A 76 12.49 0.14 6.42
CA GLU A 76 13.87 0.39 6.81
C GLU A 76 14.02 1.71 7.58
N ASN A 77 13.15 2.68 7.31
CA ASN A 77 13.07 3.95 8.05
C ASN A 77 12.13 3.90 9.26
N ASN A 78 11.77 2.69 9.74
CA ASN A 78 10.97 2.41 10.93
C ASN A 78 9.51 2.85 10.85
N ILE A 79 8.95 3.05 9.68
CA ILE A 79 7.51 3.29 9.51
C ILE A 79 6.74 2.01 9.89
N LYS A 80 5.80 2.13 10.84
CA LYS A 80 4.99 1.00 11.35
C LYS A 80 3.57 0.97 10.80
N MET A 81 3.10 2.09 10.26
CA MET A 81 1.78 2.18 9.62
C MET A 81 1.58 1.04 8.62
N PRO A 82 0.36 0.48 8.46
CA PRO A 82 0.05 -0.46 7.38
C PRO A 82 0.40 0.12 6.01
N ILE A 83 1.00 -0.70 5.14
CA ILE A 83 1.43 -0.28 3.80
C ILE A 83 0.83 -1.23 2.76
N LEU A 84 0.09 -0.68 1.81
CA LEU A 84 -0.44 -1.38 0.64
C LEU A 84 0.46 -1.17 -0.56
N CYS A 85 0.99 -2.25 -1.12
CA CYS A 85 1.66 -2.23 -2.43
C CYS A 85 0.61 -2.36 -3.54
N LEU A 86 0.39 -1.28 -4.30
CA LEU A 86 -0.66 -1.17 -5.31
C LEU A 86 -0.34 -1.89 -6.62
N GLY A 87 0.95 -2.16 -6.88
CA GLY A 87 1.42 -2.70 -8.14
C GLY A 87 1.79 -4.17 -8.08
N PHE A 88 2.38 -4.63 -9.17
CA PHE A 88 2.93 -5.97 -9.31
C PHE A 88 4.10 -6.19 -8.35
N VAL A 89 4.10 -7.36 -7.70
CA VAL A 89 5.24 -7.86 -6.92
C VAL A 89 5.67 -9.19 -7.54
N PRO A 90 6.95 -9.34 -7.94
CA PRO A 90 7.48 -10.59 -8.46
C PRO A 90 7.31 -11.75 -7.46
N GLU A 91 7.10 -12.97 -7.96
CA GLU A 91 6.87 -14.15 -7.14
C GLU A 91 8.01 -14.39 -6.14
N GLU A 92 9.26 -14.22 -6.59
CA GLU A 92 10.46 -14.35 -5.79
C GLU A 92 10.57 -13.33 -4.64
N SER A 93 9.75 -12.28 -4.67
CA SER A 93 9.73 -11.22 -3.65
C SER A 93 8.53 -11.30 -2.70
N LEU A 94 7.60 -12.24 -2.92
CA LEU A 94 6.39 -12.36 -2.09
C LEU A 94 6.71 -12.70 -0.64
N GLU A 95 7.63 -13.64 -0.40
CA GLU A 95 8.07 -14.01 0.96
C GLU A 95 8.67 -12.81 1.68
N TYR A 96 9.55 -12.06 1.02
CA TYR A 96 10.14 -10.84 1.57
C TYR A 96 9.10 -9.76 1.88
N ALA A 97 8.07 -9.63 1.06
CA ALA A 97 6.95 -8.72 1.34
C ALA A 97 6.19 -9.13 2.61
N LEU A 98 5.92 -10.43 2.81
CA LEU A 98 5.27 -10.95 4.01
C LEU A 98 6.10 -10.70 5.27
N GLU A 99 7.39 -11.02 5.24
CA GLU A 99 8.31 -10.81 6.37
C GLU A 99 8.36 -9.34 6.81
N ASN A 100 8.15 -8.42 5.87
CA ASN A 100 8.11 -6.99 6.13
C ASN A 100 6.70 -6.44 6.40
N ASN A 101 5.71 -7.31 6.56
CA ASN A 101 4.31 -6.96 6.83
C ASN A 101 3.77 -5.93 5.82
N ILE A 102 3.92 -6.24 4.52
CA ILE A 102 3.37 -5.45 3.43
C ILE A 102 2.08 -6.08 2.95
N THR A 103 1.01 -5.31 2.92
CA THR A 103 -0.27 -5.72 2.32
C THR A 103 -0.15 -5.72 0.80
N LEU A 104 -0.55 -6.81 0.16
CA LEU A 104 -0.39 -7.00 -1.28
C LEU A 104 -1.70 -6.84 -2.04
N THR A 105 -1.58 -6.30 -3.24
CA THR A 105 -2.70 -6.23 -4.20
C THR A 105 -2.79 -7.52 -4.98
N ILE A 106 -3.94 -8.19 -4.93
CA ILE A 106 -4.25 -9.41 -5.66
C ILE A 106 -5.18 -9.10 -6.83
N TYR A 107 -4.80 -9.55 -8.01
CA TYR A 107 -5.52 -9.33 -9.26
C TYR A 107 -5.63 -10.60 -10.13
N SER A 108 -5.24 -11.77 -9.59
CA SER A 108 -5.47 -13.08 -10.21
C SER A 108 -5.52 -14.18 -9.15
N LEU A 109 -6.30 -15.23 -9.43
CA LEU A 109 -6.38 -16.41 -8.57
C LEU A 109 -5.03 -17.15 -8.49
N GLU A 110 -4.26 -17.16 -9.59
CA GLU A 110 -2.93 -17.79 -9.60
C GLU A 110 -1.99 -17.14 -8.61
N MET A 111 -1.90 -15.80 -8.61
CA MET A 111 -1.09 -15.05 -7.64
C MET A 111 -1.55 -15.31 -6.21
N ALA A 112 -2.85 -15.33 -5.97
CA ALA A 112 -3.40 -15.61 -4.65
C ALA A 112 -3.00 -17.00 -4.13
N LYS A 113 -3.07 -18.05 -4.98
CA LYS A 113 -2.65 -19.40 -4.62
C LYS A 113 -1.17 -19.47 -4.28
N LYS A 114 -0.30 -18.85 -5.08
CA LYS A 114 1.14 -18.80 -4.81
C LYS A 114 1.43 -18.11 -3.48
N LEU A 115 0.77 -16.97 -3.22
CA LEU A 115 0.93 -16.25 -1.96
C LEU A 115 0.43 -17.08 -0.77
N ASN A 116 -0.69 -17.81 -0.92
CA ASN A 116 -1.20 -18.71 0.11
C ASN A 116 -0.19 -19.82 0.45
N ASP A 117 0.43 -20.42 -0.57
CA ASP A 117 1.42 -21.49 -0.39
C ASP A 117 2.69 -20.98 0.33
N ILE A 118 3.12 -19.74 0.03
CA ILE A 118 4.22 -19.08 0.72
C ILE A 118 3.82 -18.77 2.17
N SER A 119 2.62 -18.25 2.39
CA SER A 119 2.06 -17.96 3.72
C SER A 119 1.98 -19.20 4.58
N GLU A 120 1.56 -20.34 4.01
CA GLU A 120 1.55 -21.63 4.72
C GLU A 120 2.96 -22.08 5.15
N LYS A 121 3.95 -21.97 4.24
CA LYS A 121 5.34 -22.35 4.52
C LYS A 121 6.00 -21.48 5.57
N THR A 122 5.72 -20.18 5.56
CA THR A 122 6.32 -19.22 6.50
C THR A 122 5.56 -19.11 7.81
N GLY A 123 4.31 -19.59 7.87
CA GLY A 123 3.40 -19.39 8.99
C GLY A 123 2.93 -17.95 9.18
N ILE A 124 3.12 -17.09 8.17
CA ILE A 124 2.71 -15.67 8.19
C ILE A 124 1.45 -15.52 7.35
N THR A 125 0.35 -15.09 7.95
CA THR A 125 -0.88 -14.76 7.20
C THR A 125 -0.64 -13.53 6.35
N ALA A 126 -0.95 -13.62 5.05
CA ALA A 126 -0.82 -12.49 4.13
C ALA A 126 -2.05 -11.59 4.18
N ASN A 127 -1.86 -10.31 4.48
CA ASN A 127 -2.88 -9.29 4.29
C ASN A 127 -2.95 -8.89 2.82
N ILE A 128 -4.16 -8.90 2.25
CA ILE A 128 -4.36 -8.62 0.82
C ILE A 128 -5.52 -7.67 0.57
N HIS A 129 -5.42 -6.91 -0.53
CA HIS A 129 -6.54 -6.22 -1.14
C HIS A 129 -6.82 -6.81 -2.53
N ILE A 130 -8.08 -7.10 -2.81
CA ILE A 130 -8.53 -7.51 -4.15
C ILE A 130 -8.65 -6.26 -5.02
N LYS A 131 -8.04 -6.30 -6.19
CA LYS A 131 -8.15 -5.20 -7.16
C LYS A 131 -9.13 -5.55 -8.27
N ILE A 132 -10.11 -4.67 -8.47
CA ILE A 132 -11.07 -4.74 -9.59
C ILE A 132 -10.65 -3.74 -10.67
N ASP A 133 -10.63 -4.17 -11.92
CA ASP A 133 -10.45 -3.26 -13.05
C ASP A 133 -11.80 -2.65 -13.44
N THR A 134 -11.97 -1.37 -13.08
CA THR A 134 -13.17 -0.60 -13.39
C THR A 134 -13.01 0.26 -14.65
N GLY A 135 -12.05 -0.07 -15.52
CA GLY A 135 -11.85 0.59 -16.81
C GLY A 135 -10.47 1.23 -17.02
N MET A 136 -9.55 1.12 -16.05
CA MET A 136 -8.16 1.57 -16.24
C MET A 136 -7.37 0.61 -17.14
N SER A 137 -7.76 -0.65 -17.23
CA SER A 137 -7.20 -1.70 -18.10
C SER A 137 -5.68 -1.89 -17.93
N ARG A 138 -5.24 -1.95 -16.67
CA ARG A 138 -3.84 -2.19 -16.32
C ARG A 138 -3.63 -3.50 -15.56
N ILE A 139 -4.22 -3.64 -14.41
CA ILE A 139 -4.29 -4.85 -13.58
C ILE A 139 -5.61 -4.85 -12.81
N GLY A 140 -6.13 -6.00 -12.49
CA GLY A 140 -7.38 -6.16 -11.73
C GLY A 140 -8.24 -7.26 -12.33
N PHE A 141 -9.18 -7.75 -11.54
CA PHE A 141 -10.24 -8.62 -12.03
C PHE A 141 -11.22 -7.82 -12.88
N GLU A 142 -11.57 -8.33 -14.04
CA GLU A 142 -12.60 -7.74 -14.89
C GLU A 142 -13.99 -7.92 -14.24
N ALA A 143 -14.94 -7.04 -14.58
CA ALA A 143 -16.32 -7.15 -14.10
C ALA A 143 -17.07 -8.29 -14.84
N SER A 144 -16.87 -9.54 -14.40
CA SER A 144 -17.44 -10.75 -14.98
C SER A 144 -17.83 -11.77 -13.91
N GLU A 145 -18.75 -12.68 -14.23
CA GLU A 145 -19.11 -13.81 -13.35
C GLU A 145 -17.90 -14.70 -13.04
N GLU A 146 -17.02 -14.94 -14.01
CA GLU A 146 -15.78 -15.69 -13.80
C GLU A 146 -14.89 -15.05 -12.75
N SER A 147 -14.77 -13.73 -12.74
CA SER A 147 -14.01 -12.99 -11.72
C SER A 147 -14.63 -13.13 -10.35
N ILE A 148 -15.95 -13.15 -10.24
CA ILE A 148 -16.66 -13.38 -8.97
C ILE A 148 -16.29 -14.77 -8.44
N ASP A 149 -16.35 -15.81 -9.26
CA ASP A 149 -15.99 -17.18 -8.87
C ASP A 149 -14.51 -17.27 -8.42
N GLN A 150 -13.61 -16.59 -9.12
CA GLN A 150 -12.20 -16.53 -8.73
C GLN A 150 -12.01 -15.83 -7.37
N ILE A 151 -12.70 -14.73 -7.13
CA ILE A 151 -12.62 -14.00 -5.85
C ILE A 151 -13.20 -14.83 -4.70
N VAL A 152 -14.30 -15.56 -4.93
CA VAL A 152 -14.85 -16.53 -3.97
C VAL A 152 -13.84 -17.63 -3.67
N ASN A 153 -13.15 -18.16 -4.68
CA ASN A 153 -12.08 -19.13 -4.47
C ASN A 153 -10.93 -18.54 -3.63
N ILE A 154 -10.56 -17.27 -3.83
CA ILE A 154 -9.55 -16.60 -3.02
C ILE A 154 -10.00 -16.47 -1.56
N SER A 155 -11.26 -16.16 -1.32
CA SER A 155 -11.81 -16.04 0.05
C SER A 155 -11.79 -17.35 0.85
N ASN A 156 -11.63 -18.48 0.19
CA ASN A 156 -11.52 -19.81 0.80
C ASN A 156 -10.05 -20.24 1.06
N LEU A 157 -9.06 -19.39 0.74
CA LEU A 157 -7.65 -19.66 1.02
C LEU A 157 -7.32 -19.30 2.47
N ASN A 158 -6.89 -20.29 3.25
CA ASN A 158 -6.82 -20.20 4.72
C ASN A 158 -5.72 -19.27 5.25
N ASN A 159 -4.67 -19.02 4.45
CA ASN A 159 -3.51 -18.25 4.88
C ASN A 159 -3.52 -16.81 4.33
N LEU A 160 -4.63 -16.39 3.71
CA LEU A 160 -4.83 -15.03 3.22
C LEU A 160 -5.94 -14.34 4.03
N TYR A 161 -5.71 -13.08 4.36
CA TYR A 161 -6.71 -12.22 4.98
C TYR A 161 -7.07 -11.07 4.04
N ILE A 162 -8.31 -11.06 3.54
CA ILE A 162 -8.81 -10.00 2.65
C ILE A 162 -9.19 -8.79 3.50
N GLU A 163 -8.35 -7.76 3.52
CA GLU A 163 -8.63 -6.50 4.23
C GLU A 163 -9.53 -5.57 3.45
N GLY A 164 -9.52 -5.65 2.13
CA GLY A 164 -10.28 -4.74 1.29
C GLY A 164 -10.40 -5.15 -0.18
N ILE A 165 -11.26 -4.41 -0.87
CA ILE A 165 -11.48 -4.50 -2.32
C ILE A 165 -11.49 -3.07 -2.86
N TYR A 166 -10.82 -2.80 -4.00
CA TYR A 166 -10.77 -1.47 -4.63
C TYR A 166 -10.67 -1.53 -6.15
#